data_347ccdf4016cec64123c9ff0918a8e13
#
_entry.id   347ccdf4016cec64123c9ff0918a8e13
#
_cell.length_a   1.000
_cell.length_b   1.000
_cell.length_c   1.000
_cell.angle_alpha   90.00
_cell.angle_beta   90.00
_cell.angle_gamma   90.00
#
_symmetry.space_group_name_H-M   'P 1'
#
loop_
_entity.id
_entity.type
_entity.pdbx_description
1 polymer ?
#
loop_
_entity_poly.entity_id
_entity_poly.type
_entity_poly.pdbx_seq_one_letter_code
_entity_poly.pdbx_strand_id
1 'polypeptide(L)'
;MSIRINDLTVRFKNGVVAVNKASLEIPKGIYGLLGENGAGKTTLMRVLTTVLKQTEGMVSLDGILYNEGNYEKIQKKIGYLPQEIDLYPNLTVKECLVYMGGLSGVSRNELEQRITYYLEKTSLTEHQNKKMRQLSGGMKRRVGLIQALLNNPDFLIIDEPTTGLDPEERIRIRNLLVDFSKDRTVLFSTHVVEDLAATCTQLAIMKKGSFLYSGSVSGLLENAKGCVWNCTVQNAEEARLLEANYSISSKQYVKNGIHMKVLSKEKPNENCVPDNDITLEDAYIYLTNS
;
A
#
# COMPACT_ATOMS: atom_id res chain seq x y z
N MET A 1 -16.30 -7.74 -8.82
CA MET A 1 -14.93 -7.33 -9.20
C MET A 1 -13.96 -7.87 -8.19
N SER A 2 -13.07 -8.79 -8.59
CA SER A 2 -12.04 -9.33 -7.70
C SER A 2 -10.79 -9.72 -8.47
N ILE A 3 -9.63 -9.66 -7.81
CA ILE A 3 -8.39 -10.27 -8.28
C ILE A 3 -8.18 -11.54 -7.47
N ARG A 4 -7.93 -12.65 -8.15
CA ARG A 4 -7.58 -13.93 -7.52
C ARG A 4 -6.19 -14.35 -7.91
N ILE A 5 -5.40 -14.71 -6.94
CA ILE A 5 -4.03 -15.16 -7.04
C ILE A 5 -3.95 -16.55 -6.41
N ASN A 6 -3.46 -17.54 -7.15
CA ASN A 6 -3.33 -18.92 -6.67
C ASN A 6 -1.88 -19.40 -6.90
N ASP A 7 -1.19 -19.70 -5.82
CA ASP A 7 0.18 -20.24 -5.77
C ASP A 7 1.18 -19.50 -6.66
N LEU A 8 1.03 -18.19 -6.72
CA LEU A 8 1.86 -17.31 -7.55
C LEU A 8 3.32 -17.39 -7.10
N THR A 9 4.20 -17.72 -8.04
CA THR A 9 5.65 -17.67 -7.85
C THR A 9 6.29 -16.79 -8.91
N VAL A 10 7.21 -15.93 -8.48
CA VAL A 10 8.05 -15.11 -9.35
C VAL A 10 9.50 -15.34 -8.99
N ARG A 11 10.22 -15.96 -9.90
CA ARG A 11 11.66 -16.25 -9.82
C ARG A 11 12.40 -15.45 -10.89
N PHE A 12 13.36 -14.65 -10.47
CA PHE A 12 14.25 -13.93 -11.40
C PHE A 12 15.37 -14.83 -11.95
N LYS A 13 15.96 -14.42 -13.07
CA LYS A 13 17.06 -15.18 -13.73
C LYS A 13 18.29 -15.41 -12.83
N ASN A 14 18.53 -14.53 -11.87
CA ASN A 14 19.60 -14.66 -10.86
C ASN A 14 19.27 -15.64 -9.72
N GLY A 15 18.13 -16.37 -9.80
CA GLY A 15 17.68 -17.35 -8.83
C GLY A 15 16.87 -16.77 -7.65
N VAL A 16 16.78 -15.45 -7.51
CA VAL A 16 16.01 -14.82 -6.43
C VAL A 16 14.51 -15.09 -6.63
N VAL A 17 13.86 -15.63 -5.60
CA VAL A 17 12.41 -15.82 -5.53
C VAL A 17 11.80 -14.61 -4.81
N ALA A 18 11.21 -13.70 -5.58
CA ALA A 18 10.65 -12.47 -5.04
C ALA A 18 9.19 -12.62 -4.57
N VAL A 19 8.45 -13.58 -5.16
CA VAL A 19 7.12 -14.01 -4.70
C VAL A 19 7.14 -15.53 -4.68
N ASN A 20 6.69 -16.14 -3.59
CA ASN A 20 6.80 -17.56 -3.35
C ASN A 20 5.45 -18.17 -2.94
N LYS A 21 4.83 -18.91 -3.85
CA LYS A 21 3.53 -19.58 -3.65
C LYS A 21 2.48 -18.72 -2.96
N ALA A 22 2.38 -17.46 -3.40
CA ALA A 22 1.47 -16.49 -2.81
C ALA A 22 0.04 -16.73 -3.32
N SER A 23 -0.92 -16.89 -2.40
CA SER A 23 -2.34 -17.02 -2.72
C SER A 23 -3.12 -15.93 -1.99
N LEU A 24 -3.98 -15.20 -2.73
CA LEU A 24 -4.72 -14.05 -2.22
C LEU A 24 -5.96 -13.80 -3.06
N GLU A 25 -7.05 -13.42 -2.42
CA GLU A 25 -8.21 -12.83 -3.08
C GLU A 25 -8.36 -11.37 -2.65
N ILE A 26 -8.40 -10.46 -3.62
CA ILE A 26 -8.59 -9.02 -3.40
C ILE A 26 -10.02 -8.70 -3.85
N PRO A 27 -10.94 -8.45 -2.90
CA PRO A 27 -12.33 -8.13 -3.21
C PRO A 27 -12.49 -6.67 -3.67
N LYS A 28 -13.72 -6.31 -4.08
CA LYS A 28 -14.12 -4.93 -4.30
C LYS A 28 -13.90 -4.07 -3.05
N GLY A 29 -13.53 -2.81 -3.24
CA GLY A 29 -13.22 -1.87 -2.17
C GLY A 29 -11.73 -1.55 -2.09
N ILE A 30 -11.29 -1.03 -0.95
CA ILE A 30 -9.90 -0.67 -0.73
C ILE A 30 -9.18 -1.77 0.05
N TYR A 31 -8.08 -2.24 -0.51
CA TYR A 31 -7.28 -3.33 0.02
C TYR A 31 -5.82 -2.90 0.22
N GLY A 32 -5.28 -3.09 1.40
CA GLY A 32 -3.92 -2.72 1.74
C GLY A 32 -2.92 -3.87 1.55
N LEU A 33 -1.73 -3.56 1.07
CA LEU A 33 -0.60 -4.49 1.00
C LEU A 33 0.55 -3.95 1.85
N LEU A 34 0.71 -4.48 3.05
CA LEU A 34 1.74 -4.07 4.01
C LEU A 34 2.96 -4.98 3.92
N GLY A 35 4.13 -4.44 4.16
CA GLY A 35 5.37 -5.21 4.29
C GLY A 35 6.60 -4.34 4.15
N GLU A 36 7.71 -4.83 4.64
CA GLU A 36 9.02 -4.16 4.56
C GLU A 36 9.49 -3.99 3.11
N ASN A 37 10.51 -3.16 2.91
CA ASN A 37 11.20 -3.07 1.64
C ASN A 37 11.85 -4.41 1.30
N GLY A 38 11.68 -4.86 0.04
CA GLY A 38 12.14 -6.17 -0.38
C GLY A 38 11.19 -7.34 -0.05
N ALA A 39 10.04 -7.11 0.59
CA ALA A 39 9.07 -8.17 0.89
C ALA A 39 8.43 -8.82 -0.37
N GLY A 40 8.55 -8.19 -1.56
CA GLY A 40 7.98 -8.68 -2.81
C GLY A 40 6.78 -7.89 -3.32
N LYS A 41 6.32 -6.84 -2.62
CA LYS A 41 5.13 -6.03 -2.93
C LYS A 41 5.16 -5.48 -4.37
N THR A 42 6.22 -4.75 -4.73
CA THR A 42 6.38 -4.17 -6.07
C THR A 42 6.42 -5.25 -7.16
N THR A 43 7.05 -6.41 -6.88
CA THR A 43 7.07 -7.55 -7.81
C THR A 43 5.66 -8.10 -8.03
N LEU A 44 4.90 -8.29 -6.96
CA LEU A 44 3.50 -8.71 -7.04
C LEU A 44 2.67 -7.70 -7.86
N MET A 45 2.79 -6.41 -7.58
CA MET A 45 2.06 -5.37 -8.32
C MET A 45 2.44 -5.32 -9.79
N ARG A 46 3.71 -5.53 -10.15
CA ARG A 46 4.16 -5.64 -11.54
C ARG A 46 3.55 -6.83 -12.27
N VAL A 47 3.31 -7.95 -11.58
CA VAL A 47 2.57 -9.07 -12.15
C VAL A 47 1.11 -8.71 -12.37
N LEU A 48 0.46 -8.12 -11.36
CA LEU A 48 -0.96 -7.73 -11.44
C LEU A 48 -1.21 -6.67 -12.53
N THR A 49 -0.22 -5.86 -12.86
CA THR A 49 -0.29 -4.85 -13.93
C THR A 49 0.25 -5.34 -15.27
N THR A 50 0.51 -6.64 -15.41
CA THR A 50 1.04 -7.30 -16.61
C THR A 50 2.43 -6.81 -17.07
N VAL A 51 3.12 -6.02 -16.26
CA VAL A 51 4.49 -5.53 -16.52
C VAL A 51 5.51 -6.66 -16.34
N LEU A 52 5.22 -7.63 -15.47
CA LEU A 52 6.05 -8.80 -15.22
C LEU A 52 5.22 -10.06 -15.36
N LYS A 53 5.80 -11.09 -16.02
CA LYS A 53 5.16 -12.40 -16.15
C LYS A 53 5.48 -13.26 -14.91
N GLN A 54 4.47 -13.98 -14.40
CA GLN A 54 4.66 -14.97 -13.36
C GLN A 54 5.49 -16.16 -13.88
N THR A 55 6.23 -16.81 -12.97
CA THR A 55 6.99 -18.04 -13.27
C THR A 55 6.08 -19.25 -13.13
N GLU A 56 5.27 -19.28 -12.06
CA GLU A 56 4.33 -20.37 -11.74
C GLU A 56 3.06 -19.78 -11.10
N GLY A 57 2.01 -20.60 -11.02
CA GLY A 57 0.74 -20.21 -10.43
C GLY A 57 -0.20 -19.53 -11.42
N MET A 58 -1.34 -19.07 -10.91
CA MET A 58 -2.40 -18.46 -11.71
C MET A 58 -2.86 -17.14 -11.10
N VAL A 59 -3.10 -16.17 -11.96
CA VAL A 59 -3.74 -14.90 -11.60
C VAL A 59 -4.95 -14.69 -12.50
N SER A 60 -6.04 -14.19 -11.94
CA SER A 60 -7.21 -13.78 -12.71
C SER A 60 -7.80 -12.47 -12.20
N LEU A 61 -8.37 -11.69 -13.11
CA LEU A 61 -9.07 -10.45 -12.86
C LEU A 61 -10.48 -10.61 -13.40
N ASP A 62 -11.48 -10.63 -12.51
CA ASP A 62 -12.89 -10.91 -12.86
C ASP A 62 -13.05 -12.19 -13.71
N GLY A 63 -12.28 -13.25 -13.41
CA GLY A 63 -12.29 -14.49 -14.19
C GLY A 63 -11.46 -14.47 -15.47
N ILE A 64 -10.91 -13.32 -15.87
CA ILE A 64 -9.99 -13.23 -17.02
C ILE A 64 -8.60 -13.67 -16.56
N LEU A 65 -8.12 -14.79 -17.09
CA LEU A 65 -6.80 -15.33 -16.78
C LEU A 65 -5.68 -14.46 -17.35
N TYR A 66 -4.61 -14.29 -16.56
CA TYR A 66 -3.39 -13.59 -16.96
C TYR A 66 -2.56 -14.45 -17.91
N ASN A 67 -2.72 -14.20 -19.21
CA ASN A 67 -1.92 -14.76 -20.27
C ASN A 67 -1.77 -13.72 -21.39
N GLU A 68 -0.84 -13.94 -22.30
CA GLU A 68 -0.50 -12.99 -23.37
C GLU A 68 -1.71 -12.58 -24.23
N GLY A 69 -2.65 -13.51 -24.48
CA GLY A 69 -3.86 -13.23 -25.26
C GLY A 69 -4.89 -12.34 -24.55
N ASN A 70 -4.77 -12.19 -23.21
CA ASN A 70 -5.70 -11.41 -22.40
C ASN A 70 -5.11 -10.10 -21.85
N TYR A 71 -3.80 -9.88 -21.98
CA TYR A 71 -3.14 -8.73 -21.36
C TYR A 71 -3.75 -7.38 -21.78
N GLU A 72 -4.07 -7.19 -23.04
CA GLU A 72 -4.72 -5.95 -23.51
C GLU A 72 -6.07 -5.72 -22.84
N LYS A 73 -6.90 -6.77 -22.66
CA LYS A 73 -8.19 -6.69 -21.97
C LYS A 73 -8.02 -6.33 -20.49
N ILE A 74 -6.99 -6.89 -19.86
CA ILE A 74 -6.66 -6.65 -18.46
C ILE A 74 -6.15 -5.22 -18.28
N GLN A 75 -5.23 -4.76 -19.13
CA GLN A 75 -4.66 -3.41 -19.08
C GLN A 75 -5.72 -2.33 -19.25
N LYS A 76 -6.74 -2.54 -20.09
CA LYS A 76 -7.87 -1.59 -20.22
C LYS A 76 -8.68 -1.41 -18.94
N LYS A 77 -8.64 -2.39 -18.02
CA LYS A 77 -9.35 -2.36 -16.74
C LYS A 77 -8.52 -1.84 -15.58
N ILE A 78 -7.21 -1.68 -15.74
CA ILE A 78 -6.27 -1.34 -14.68
C ILE A 78 -5.73 0.07 -14.85
N GLY A 79 -5.75 0.85 -13.76
CA GLY A 79 -4.90 2.01 -13.58
C GLY A 79 -3.70 1.65 -12.70
N TYR A 80 -2.52 2.11 -13.07
CA TYR A 80 -1.30 1.80 -12.32
C TYR A 80 -0.47 3.04 -12.01
N LEU A 81 -0.15 3.20 -10.73
CA LEU A 81 0.83 4.16 -10.26
C LEU A 81 2.03 3.41 -9.68
N PRO A 82 3.18 3.36 -10.37
CA PRO A 82 4.40 2.75 -9.86
C PRO A 82 5.06 3.58 -8.75
N GLN A 83 5.97 2.97 -8.00
CA GLN A 83 6.76 3.64 -6.96
C GLN A 83 7.62 4.78 -7.55
N GLU A 84 8.29 4.52 -8.65
CA GLU A 84 9.05 5.53 -9.40
C GLU A 84 8.23 6.02 -10.59
N ILE A 85 8.12 7.34 -10.71
CA ILE A 85 7.34 7.99 -11.76
C ILE A 85 8.29 8.75 -12.67
N ASP A 86 8.44 8.26 -13.89
CA ASP A 86 9.19 8.94 -14.93
C ASP A 86 8.21 9.52 -15.97
N LEU A 87 7.89 10.80 -15.81
CA LEU A 87 6.99 11.53 -16.69
C LEU A 87 7.80 12.49 -17.56
N TYR A 88 7.29 12.84 -18.73
CA TYR A 88 7.94 13.68 -19.73
C TYR A 88 8.36 15.05 -19.18
N PRO A 89 9.66 15.30 -18.89
CA PRO A 89 10.12 16.44 -18.10
C PRO A 89 9.86 17.80 -18.76
N ASN A 90 9.75 17.84 -20.07
CA ASN A 90 9.59 19.06 -20.86
C ASN A 90 8.13 19.42 -21.16
N LEU A 91 7.18 18.49 -20.97
CA LEU A 91 5.75 18.76 -21.09
C LEU A 91 5.24 19.48 -19.84
N THR A 92 4.22 20.31 -20.03
CA THR A 92 3.43 20.81 -18.90
C THR A 92 2.60 19.67 -18.28
N VAL A 93 2.12 19.87 -17.06
CA VAL A 93 1.23 18.90 -16.40
C VAL A 93 0.04 18.58 -17.31
N LYS A 94 -0.64 19.60 -17.84
CA LYS A 94 -1.80 19.42 -18.72
C LYS A 94 -1.46 18.67 -20.00
N GLU A 95 -0.37 19.05 -20.69
CA GLU A 95 0.10 18.37 -21.91
C GLU A 95 0.44 16.90 -21.63
N CYS A 96 1.14 16.63 -20.51
CA CYS A 96 1.48 15.26 -20.10
C CYS A 96 0.22 14.41 -19.89
N LEU A 97 -0.76 14.93 -19.16
CA LEU A 97 -2.02 14.22 -18.89
C LEU A 97 -2.83 14.01 -20.15
N VAL A 98 -2.91 15.00 -21.05
CA VAL A 98 -3.58 14.87 -22.36
C VAL A 98 -2.89 13.80 -23.21
N TYR A 99 -1.57 13.80 -23.26
CA TYR A 99 -0.80 12.81 -24.01
C TYR A 99 -1.04 11.38 -23.47
N MET A 100 -0.89 11.18 -22.16
CA MET A 100 -1.05 9.87 -21.52
C MET A 100 -2.50 9.35 -21.62
N GLY A 101 -3.50 10.21 -21.44
CA GLY A 101 -4.90 9.84 -21.57
C GLY A 101 -5.27 9.51 -23.02
N GLY A 102 -4.69 10.22 -23.98
CA GLY A 102 -4.85 9.93 -25.40
C GLY A 102 -4.32 8.55 -25.79
N LEU A 103 -3.19 8.13 -25.23
CA LEU A 103 -2.64 6.77 -25.42
C LEU A 103 -3.59 5.68 -24.86
N SER A 104 -4.37 6.00 -23.84
CA SER A 104 -5.36 5.09 -23.25
C SER A 104 -6.69 5.03 -24.04
N GLY A 105 -6.82 5.75 -25.16
CA GLY A 105 -7.99 5.73 -26.03
C GLY A 105 -9.20 6.51 -25.48
N VAL A 106 -9.00 7.38 -24.49
CA VAL A 106 -10.07 8.23 -23.94
C VAL A 106 -10.39 9.36 -24.93
N SER A 107 -11.68 9.63 -25.17
CA SER A 107 -12.10 10.71 -26.05
C SER A 107 -11.64 12.08 -25.50
N ARG A 108 -11.35 13.03 -26.41
CA ARG A 108 -10.80 14.34 -26.01
C ARG A 108 -11.70 15.09 -25.04
N ASN A 109 -13.00 15.12 -25.28
CA ASN A 109 -13.94 15.82 -24.40
C ASN A 109 -14.01 15.21 -23.00
N GLU A 110 -14.05 13.89 -22.92
CA GLU A 110 -14.07 13.16 -21.66
C GLU A 110 -12.74 13.31 -20.91
N LEU A 111 -11.64 13.30 -21.63
CA LEU A 111 -10.30 13.49 -21.08
C LEU A 111 -10.14 14.88 -20.45
N GLU A 112 -10.58 15.94 -21.13
CA GLU A 112 -10.52 17.31 -20.60
C GLU A 112 -11.35 17.47 -19.31
N GLN A 113 -12.54 16.86 -19.26
CA GLN A 113 -13.39 16.86 -18.05
C GLN A 113 -12.69 16.13 -16.90
N ARG A 114 -12.14 14.93 -17.14
CA ARG A 114 -11.44 14.13 -16.13
C ARG A 114 -10.17 14.83 -15.64
N ILE A 115 -9.39 15.41 -16.52
CA ILE A 115 -8.19 16.17 -16.16
C ILE A 115 -8.57 17.34 -15.24
N THR A 116 -9.55 18.13 -15.60
CA THR A 116 -10.01 19.27 -14.78
C THR A 116 -10.44 18.80 -13.39
N TYR A 117 -11.29 17.77 -13.34
CA TYR A 117 -11.78 17.20 -12.08
C TYR A 117 -10.64 16.72 -11.18
N TYR A 118 -9.70 15.91 -11.72
CA TYR A 118 -8.61 15.38 -10.89
C TYR A 118 -7.54 16.41 -10.53
N LEU A 119 -7.27 17.41 -11.37
CA LEU A 119 -6.40 18.54 -11.01
C LEU A 119 -6.95 19.31 -9.81
N GLU A 120 -8.26 19.53 -9.75
CA GLU A 120 -8.93 20.15 -8.60
C GLU A 120 -8.81 19.26 -7.35
N LYS A 121 -9.20 17.99 -7.45
CA LYS A 121 -9.14 17.01 -6.34
C LYS A 121 -7.73 16.82 -5.75
N THR A 122 -6.70 17.00 -6.56
CA THR A 122 -5.29 16.87 -6.12
C THR A 122 -4.58 18.19 -5.87
N SER A 123 -5.31 19.32 -5.91
CA SER A 123 -4.76 20.70 -5.74
C SER A 123 -3.59 21.01 -6.70
N LEU A 124 -3.74 20.61 -7.95
CA LEU A 124 -2.76 20.88 -9.01
C LEU A 124 -3.26 21.87 -10.08
N THR A 125 -4.46 22.43 -9.93
CA THR A 125 -5.06 23.33 -10.91
C THR A 125 -4.16 24.52 -11.26
N GLU A 126 -3.58 25.19 -10.26
CA GLU A 126 -2.68 26.33 -10.46
C GLU A 126 -1.33 25.92 -11.08
N HIS A 127 -1.02 24.63 -11.04
CA HIS A 127 0.25 24.08 -11.54
C HIS A 127 0.12 23.42 -12.92
N GLN A 128 -1.06 23.39 -13.52
CA GLN A 128 -1.33 22.69 -14.78
C GLN A 128 -0.43 23.15 -15.96
N ASN A 129 0.03 24.39 -15.94
CA ASN A 129 0.90 24.97 -16.96
C ASN A 129 2.40 24.89 -16.61
N LYS A 130 2.78 24.40 -15.43
CA LYS A 130 4.19 24.16 -15.07
C LYS A 130 4.71 22.92 -15.79
N LYS A 131 5.98 22.96 -16.21
CA LYS A 131 6.66 21.78 -16.78
C LYS A 131 6.88 20.72 -15.70
N MET A 132 6.81 19.45 -16.08
CA MET A 132 6.98 18.32 -15.15
C MET A 132 8.30 18.39 -14.37
N ARG A 133 9.39 18.86 -14.97
CA ARG A 133 10.69 19.05 -14.30
C ARG A 133 10.69 20.10 -13.18
N GLN A 134 9.69 20.99 -13.15
CA GLN A 134 9.58 22.06 -12.16
C GLN A 134 8.77 21.66 -10.93
N LEU A 135 8.19 20.45 -10.94
CA LEU A 135 7.35 19.93 -9.86
C LEU A 135 8.20 19.29 -8.77
N SER A 136 7.73 19.40 -7.52
CA SER A 136 8.23 18.61 -6.39
C SER A 136 7.94 17.11 -6.60
N GLY A 137 8.60 16.24 -5.83
CA GLY A 137 8.34 14.80 -5.85
C GLY A 137 6.87 14.47 -5.56
N GLY A 138 6.30 15.10 -4.54
CA GLY A 138 4.88 14.93 -4.18
C GLY A 138 3.92 15.41 -5.27
N MET A 139 4.23 16.54 -5.93
CA MET A 139 3.42 17.01 -7.07
C MET A 139 3.50 16.04 -8.25
N LYS A 140 4.68 15.51 -8.59
CA LYS A 140 4.84 14.48 -9.63
C LYS A 140 4.02 13.24 -9.29
N ARG A 141 4.02 12.83 -8.02
CA ARG A 141 3.26 11.69 -7.55
C ARG A 141 1.76 11.87 -7.76
N ARG A 142 1.25 13.06 -7.44
CA ARG A 142 -0.16 13.41 -7.69
C ARG A 142 -0.50 13.43 -9.19
N VAL A 143 0.39 13.91 -10.06
CA VAL A 143 0.19 13.82 -11.52
C VAL A 143 0.16 12.37 -11.99
N GLY A 144 1.05 11.51 -11.47
CA GLY A 144 1.04 10.07 -11.75
C GLY A 144 -0.26 9.38 -11.31
N LEU A 145 -0.80 9.78 -10.15
CA LEU A 145 -2.11 9.27 -9.70
C LEU A 145 -3.24 9.70 -10.65
N ILE A 146 -3.26 10.97 -11.08
CA ILE A 146 -4.23 11.43 -12.07
C ILE A 146 -4.12 10.58 -13.33
N GLN A 147 -2.91 10.38 -13.85
CA GLN A 147 -2.67 9.56 -15.05
C GLN A 147 -3.23 8.15 -14.89
N ALA A 148 -3.04 7.51 -13.73
CA ALA A 148 -3.59 6.17 -13.46
C ALA A 148 -5.13 6.14 -13.43
N LEU A 149 -5.78 7.27 -13.19
CA LEU A 149 -7.24 7.41 -13.12
C LEU A 149 -7.91 7.84 -14.43
N LEU A 150 -7.15 8.34 -15.41
CA LEU A 150 -7.71 8.95 -16.63
C LEU A 150 -8.54 7.99 -17.48
N ASN A 151 -8.19 6.73 -17.57
CA ASN A 151 -8.94 5.71 -18.31
C ASN A 151 -10.16 5.16 -17.53
N ASN A 152 -10.47 5.73 -16.34
CA ASN A 152 -11.57 5.29 -15.49
C ASN A 152 -11.53 3.79 -15.17
N PRO A 153 -10.43 3.28 -14.59
CA PRO A 153 -10.20 1.86 -14.44
C PRO A 153 -11.17 1.19 -13.45
N ASP A 154 -11.44 -0.09 -13.64
CA ASP A 154 -12.16 -0.94 -12.68
C ASP A 154 -11.29 -1.27 -11.46
N PHE A 155 -9.96 -1.37 -11.68
CA PHE A 155 -8.94 -1.70 -10.69
C PHE A 155 -7.84 -0.66 -10.69
N LEU A 156 -7.56 -0.10 -9.52
CA LEU A 156 -6.47 0.85 -9.32
C LEU A 156 -5.39 0.21 -8.47
N ILE A 157 -4.20 0.07 -9.02
CA ILE A 157 -3.03 -0.52 -8.33
C ILE A 157 -2.01 0.59 -8.11
N ILE A 158 -1.60 0.80 -6.84
CA ILE A 158 -0.75 1.92 -6.46
C ILE A 158 0.39 1.43 -5.56
N ASP A 159 1.61 1.68 -6.00
CA ASP A 159 2.79 1.38 -5.19
C ASP A 159 3.22 2.61 -4.40
N GLU A 160 3.01 2.58 -3.07
CA GLU A 160 3.35 3.62 -2.10
C GLU A 160 2.74 5.02 -2.39
N PRO A 161 1.40 5.21 -2.37
CA PRO A 161 0.73 6.44 -2.80
C PRO A 161 1.13 7.69 -2.00
N THR A 162 1.52 7.54 -0.76
CA THR A 162 1.70 8.62 0.23
C THR A 162 3.15 8.97 0.52
N THR A 163 4.10 8.21 -0.03
CA THR A 163 5.54 8.45 0.18
C THR A 163 5.97 9.80 -0.36
N GLY A 164 6.63 10.60 0.50
CA GLY A 164 7.12 11.94 0.15
C GLY A 164 6.05 13.02 0.09
N LEU A 165 4.85 12.76 0.60
CA LEU A 165 3.77 13.75 0.73
C LEU A 165 3.73 14.35 2.14
N ASP A 166 3.33 15.61 2.22
CA ASP A 166 2.99 16.27 3.48
C ASP A 166 1.72 15.67 4.11
N PRO A 167 1.51 15.80 5.45
CA PRO A 167 0.35 15.21 6.13
C PRO A 167 -1.00 15.58 5.50
N GLU A 168 -1.22 16.83 5.12
CA GLU A 168 -2.45 17.27 4.46
C GLU A 168 -2.63 16.60 3.09
N GLU A 169 -1.57 16.48 2.32
CA GLU A 169 -1.59 15.83 1.01
C GLU A 169 -1.87 14.34 1.15
N ARG A 170 -1.30 13.67 2.17
CA ARG A 170 -1.60 12.26 2.48
C ARG A 170 -3.09 12.06 2.74
N ILE A 171 -3.70 12.90 3.58
CA ILE A 171 -5.14 12.83 3.88
C ILE A 171 -5.96 13.01 2.60
N ARG A 172 -5.59 13.96 1.75
CA ARG A 172 -6.29 14.27 0.51
C ARG A 172 -6.24 13.10 -0.48
N ILE A 173 -5.07 12.48 -0.64
CA ILE A 173 -4.90 11.30 -1.50
C ILE A 173 -5.69 10.11 -0.94
N ARG A 174 -5.62 9.85 0.37
CA ARG A 174 -6.40 8.78 1.02
C ARG A 174 -7.90 8.95 0.76
N ASN A 175 -8.43 10.15 0.97
CA ASN A 175 -9.85 10.43 0.72
C ASN A 175 -10.23 10.20 -0.75
N LEU A 176 -9.38 10.60 -1.70
CA LEU A 176 -9.59 10.33 -3.12
C LEU A 176 -9.64 8.83 -3.42
N LEU A 177 -8.76 8.03 -2.82
CA LEU A 177 -8.73 6.58 -2.98
C LEU A 177 -9.96 5.91 -2.36
N VAL A 178 -10.40 6.37 -1.18
CA VAL A 178 -11.63 5.89 -0.54
C VAL A 178 -12.84 6.20 -1.41
N ASP A 179 -12.96 7.42 -1.93
CA ASP A 179 -14.06 7.79 -2.82
C ASP A 179 -14.06 6.96 -4.11
N PHE A 180 -12.89 6.73 -4.69
CA PHE A 180 -12.74 5.91 -5.88
C PHE A 180 -13.12 4.44 -5.64
N SER A 181 -12.86 3.91 -4.44
CA SER A 181 -13.09 2.50 -4.09
C SER A 181 -14.56 2.11 -3.87
N LYS A 182 -15.51 3.07 -3.79
CA LYS A 182 -16.93 2.80 -3.52
C LYS A 182 -17.53 1.77 -4.48
N ASP A 183 -17.19 1.88 -5.77
CA ASP A 183 -17.69 0.99 -6.81
C ASP A 183 -16.60 0.16 -7.50
N ARG A 184 -15.35 0.28 -7.09
CA ARG A 184 -14.16 -0.28 -7.72
C ARG A 184 -13.25 -0.95 -6.73
N THR A 185 -12.17 -1.54 -7.23
CA THR A 185 -11.14 -2.15 -6.41
C THR A 185 -9.89 -1.28 -6.42
N VAL A 186 -9.39 -0.95 -5.24
CA VAL A 186 -8.11 -0.25 -5.05
C VAL A 186 -7.18 -1.17 -4.26
N LEU A 187 -6.04 -1.51 -4.84
CA LEU A 187 -4.93 -2.15 -4.14
C LEU A 187 -3.80 -1.15 -4.00
N PHE A 188 -3.41 -0.83 -2.78
CA PHE A 188 -2.21 -0.01 -2.58
C PHE A 188 -1.22 -0.64 -1.62
N SER A 189 0.06 -0.55 -1.94
CA SER A 189 1.13 -0.95 -1.05
C SER A 189 1.57 0.20 -0.17
N THR A 190 2.01 -0.12 1.03
CA THR A 190 2.70 0.81 1.91
C THR A 190 3.57 0.05 2.90
N HIS A 191 4.56 0.74 3.47
CA HIS A 191 5.27 0.32 4.66
C HIS A 191 4.83 1.15 5.90
N VAL A 192 3.90 2.10 5.71
CA VAL A 192 3.36 2.99 6.75
C VAL A 192 2.03 2.45 7.24
N VAL A 193 2.02 1.91 8.45
CA VAL A 193 0.86 1.22 9.05
C VAL A 193 -0.34 2.15 9.23
N GLU A 194 -0.10 3.42 9.60
CA GLU A 194 -1.15 4.41 9.81
C GLU A 194 -1.97 4.70 8.55
N ASP A 195 -1.35 4.63 7.36
CA ASP A 195 -2.08 4.83 6.11
C ASP A 195 -3.13 3.74 5.89
N LEU A 196 -2.83 2.49 6.28
CA LEU A 196 -3.78 1.38 6.21
C LEU A 196 -4.88 1.50 7.27
N ALA A 197 -4.50 1.80 8.51
CA ALA A 197 -5.46 1.93 9.61
C ALA A 197 -6.55 2.97 9.31
N ALA A 198 -6.19 4.05 8.58
CA ALA A 198 -7.11 5.12 8.24
C ALA A 198 -7.96 4.88 6.98
N THR A 199 -7.63 3.86 6.16
CA THR A 199 -8.27 3.69 4.83
C THR A 199 -8.82 2.32 4.56
N CYS A 200 -8.18 1.26 5.09
CA CYS A 200 -8.51 -0.11 4.73
C CYS A 200 -9.34 -0.81 5.78
N THR A 201 -10.30 -1.61 5.32
CA THR A 201 -10.97 -2.61 6.16
C THR A 201 -10.35 -3.99 6.01
N GLN A 202 -9.62 -4.21 4.92
CA GLN A 202 -8.94 -5.46 4.61
C GLN A 202 -7.51 -5.21 4.15
N LEU A 203 -6.61 -6.11 4.50
CA LEU A 203 -5.20 -6.04 4.14
C LEU A 203 -4.55 -7.42 4.02
N ALA A 204 -3.41 -7.45 3.34
CA ALA A 204 -2.45 -8.55 3.44
C ALA A 204 -1.10 -8.03 3.94
N ILE A 205 -0.41 -8.87 4.72
CA ILE A 205 0.95 -8.61 5.19
C ILE A 205 1.89 -9.56 4.45
N MET A 206 2.88 -8.99 3.77
CA MET A 206 3.85 -9.73 2.97
C MET A 206 5.24 -9.66 3.59
N LYS A 207 5.89 -10.82 3.75
CA LYS A 207 7.26 -10.95 4.25
C LYS A 207 8.02 -11.98 3.42
N LYS A 208 9.20 -11.64 2.91
CA LYS A 208 10.08 -12.55 2.14
C LYS A 208 9.36 -13.31 1.01
N GLY A 209 8.50 -12.62 0.27
CA GLY A 209 7.80 -13.17 -0.88
C GLY A 209 6.52 -13.95 -0.58
N SER A 210 6.14 -14.13 0.69
CA SER A 210 4.94 -14.87 1.09
C SER A 210 4.02 -14.02 1.94
N PHE A 211 2.71 -14.36 1.96
CA PHE A 211 1.76 -13.72 2.85
C PHE A 211 1.82 -14.34 4.24
N LEU A 212 2.03 -13.50 5.26
CA LEU A 212 1.90 -13.88 6.67
C LEU A 212 0.44 -13.77 7.14
N TYR A 213 -0.29 -12.82 6.59
CA TYR A 213 -1.67 -12.54 6.94
C TYR A 213 -2.44 -12.05 5.72
N SER A 214 -3.70 -12.42 5.65
CA SER A 214 -4.66 -11.89 4.70
C SER A 214 -6.05 -11.92 5.34
N GLY A 215 -6.69 -10.75 5.46
CA GLY A 215 -8.00 -10.66 6.11
C GLY A 215 -8.36 -9.23 6.52
N SER A 216 -9.30 -9.11 7.45
CA SER A 216 -9.75 -7.82 7.97
C SER A 216 -8.74 -7.20 8.93
N VAL A 217 -8.72 -5.86 8.98
CA VAL A 217 -7.94 -5.13 9.99
C VAL A 217 -8.38 -5.56 11.41
N SER A 218 -9.68 -5.70 11.66
CA SER A 218 -10.20 -6.16 12.95
C SER A 218 -9.72 -7.56 13.32
N GLY A 219 -9.65 -8.49 12.35
CA GLY A 219 -9.12 -9.84 12.58
C GLY A 219 -7.62 -9.83 12.94
N LEU A 220 -6.84 -8.93 12.34
CA LEU A 220 -5.42 -8.78 12.70
C LEU A 220 -5.26 -8.25 14.12
N LEU A 221 -6.06 -7.26 14.52
CA LEU A 221 -6.07 -6.72 15.90
C LEU A 221 -6.47 -7.81 16.92
N GLU A 222 -7.48 -8.62 16.61
CA GLU A 222 -7.91 -9.72 17.48
C GLU A 222 -6.80 -10.78 17.68
N ASN A 223 -5.99 -11.05 16.64
CA ASN A 223 -4.84 -11.95 16.77
C ASN A 223 -3.74 -11.44 17.72
N ALA A 224 -3.65 -10.13 17.95
CA ALA A 224 -2.72 -9.52 18.91
C ALA A 224 -3.32 -9.33 20.31
N LYS A 225 -4.60 -9.62 20.49
CA LYS A 225 -5.29 -9.45 21.76
C LYS A 225 -4.69 -10.34 22.85
N GLY A 226 -4.40 -9.73 23.99
CA GLY A 226 -3.72 -10.37 25.10
C GLY A 226 -2.21 -10.59 24.91
N CYS A 227 -1.64 -10.08 23.81
CA CYS A 227 -0.21 -10.17 23.52
C CYS A 227 0.51 -8.81 23.56
N VAL A 228 -0.21 -7.74 23.90
CA VAL A 228 0.33 -6.38 24.05
C VAL A 228 0.27 -5.97 25.50
N TRP A 229 1.41 -5.52 26.03
CA TRP A 229 1.58 -5.19 27.43
C TRP A 229 2.12 -3.79 27.61
N ASN A 230 1.48 -2.98 28.46
CA ASN A 230 2.02 -1.72 28.92
C ASN A 230 2.90 -1.96 30.15
N CYS A 231 4.20 -1.75 30.00
CA CYS A 231 5.18 -1.92 31.03
C CYS A 231 5.77 -0.54 31.44
N THR A 232 5.85 -0.28 32.76
CA THR A 232 6.54 0.90 33.28
C THR A 232 7.79 0.44 34.02
N VAL A 233 8.97 0.90 33.57
CA VAL A 233 10.24 0.61 34.20
C VAL A 233 10.91 1.85 34.73
N GLN A 234 11.70 1.72 35.81
CA GLN A 234 12.24 2.85 36.55
C GLN A 234 13.53 3.42 35.95
N ASN A 235 14.28 2.59 35.23
CA ASN A 235 15.60 2.96 34.73
C ASN A 235 15.91 2.33 33.35
N ALA A 236 16.99 2.81 32.75
CA ALA A 236 17.41 2.36 31.42
C ALA A 236 17.92 0.91 31.37
N GLU A 237 18.38 0.35 32.50
CA GLU A 237 18.85 -1.04 32.57
C GLU A 237 17.69 -2.02 32.47
N GLU A 238 16.60 -1.80 33.22
CA GLU A 238 15.36 -2.55 33.10
C GLU A 238 14.75 -2.46 31.69
N ALA A 239 14.77 -1.28 31.07
CA ALA A 239 14.30 -1.10 29.70
C ALA A 239 15.11 -1.94 28.71
N ARG A 240 16.46 -1.96 28.82
CA ARG A 240 17.33 -2.79 27.98
C ARG A 240 17.07 -4.28 28.15
N LEU A 241 16.76 -4.74 29.35
CA LEU A 241 16.41 -6.14 29.61
C LEU A 241 15.12 -6.53 28.87
N LEU A 242 14.11 -5.67 28.84
CA LEU A 242 12.90 -5.90 28.06
C LEU A 242 13.18 -5.88 26.56
N GLU A 243 13.97 -4.93 26.06
CA GLU A 243 14.36 -4.84 24.65
C GLU A 243 15.19 -6.06 24.18
N ALA A 244 15.98 -6.65 25.07
CA ALA A 244 16.78 -7.83 24.76
C ALA A 244 15.95 -9.12 24.63
N ASN A 245 14.81 -9.20 25.33
CA ASN A 245 14.01 -10.42 25.42
C ASN A 245 12.69 -10.36 24.63
N TYR A 246 12.19 -9.16 24.29
CA TYR A 246 10.89 -8.99 23.70
C TYR A 246 10.91 -7.97 22.55
N SER A 247 9.92 -8.07 21.67
CA SER A 247 9.66 -7.01 20.66
C SER A 247 8.96 -5.83 21.34
N ILE A 248 9.41 -4.63 21.03
CA ILE A 248 8.86 -3.38 21.57
C ILE A 248 8.22 -2.58 20.43
N SER A 249 6.96 -2.21 20.58
CA SER A 249 6.29 -1.35 19.59
C SER A 249 6.34 0.14 19.95
N SER A 250 6.49 0.48 21.25
CA SER A 250 6.57 1.87 21.69
C SER A 250 7.46 1.99 22.94
N LYS A 251 8.20 3.12 23.00
CA LYS A 251 9.02 3.50 24.16
C LYS A 251 8.94 5.00 24.36
N GLN A 252 8.54 5.45 25.55
CA GLN A 252 8.40 6.85 25.89
C GLN A 252 8.99 7.15 27.27
N TYR A 253 9.77 8.22 27.38
CA TYR A 253 10.28 8.72 28.66
C TYR A 253 9.22 9.59 29.31
N VAL A 254 8.83 9.24 30.53
CA VAL A 254 7.83 9.96 31.33
C VAL A 254 8.46 10.43 32.65
N LYS A 255 7.76 11.29 33.40
CA LYS A 255 8.30 11.84 34.67
C LYS A 255 8.72 10.77 35.68
N ASN A 256 8.07 9.62 35.71
CA ASN A 256 8.26 8.57 36.70
C ASN A 256 8.86 7.27 36.08
N GLY A 257 9.66 7.37 35.03
CA GLY A 257 10.28 6.21 34.41
C GLY A 257 10.18 6.15 32.90
N ILE A 258 10.14 4.93 32.36
CA ILE A 258 10.03 4.68 30.92
C ILE A 258 8.80 3.81 30.70
N HIS A 259 7.86 4.29 29.91
CA HIS A 259 6.71 3.53 29.44
C HIS A 259 7.08 2.78 28.16
N MET A 260 6.76 1.50 28.11
CA MET A 260 7.05 0.63 26.96
C MET A 260 5.83 -0.23 26.62
N LYS A 261 5.50 -0.33 25.33
CA LYS A 261 4.59 -1.36 24.84
C LYS A 261 5.41 -2.59 24.42
N VAL A 262 5.21 -3.67 25.13
CA VAL A 262 5.93 -4.94 24.96
C VAL A 262 5.02 -5.98 24.34
N LEU A 263 5.51 -6.68 23.32
CA LEU A 263 4.77 -7.69 22.58
C LEU A 263 5.21 -9.08 22.99
N SER A 264 4.32 -9.82 23.65
CA SER A 264 4.59 -11.17 24.19
C SER A 264 3.29 -11.94 24.42
N LYS A 265 3.31 -13.27 24.21
CA LYS A 265 2.20 -14.16 24.57
C LYS A 265 2.03 -14.27 26.09
N GLU A 266 3.13 -14.19 26.80
CA GLU A 266 3.14 -14.29 28.27
C GLU A 266 3.43 -12.91 28.86
N LYS A 267 2.98 -12.69 30.11
CA LYS A 267 3.25 -11.46 30.84
C LYS A 267 4.76 -11.28 31.04
N PRO A 268 5.37 -10.18 30.55
CA PRO A 268 6.82 -10.02 30.59
C PRO A 268 7.39 -9.92 32.01
N ASN A 269 6.73 -9.19 32.92
CA ASN A 269 7.05 -9.08 34.34
C ASN A 269 5.86 -8.55 35.16
N GLU A 270 6.02 -8.45 36.48
CA GLU A 270 4.96 -8.02 37.39
C GLU A 270 4.47 -6.58 37.14
N ASN A 271 5.35 -5.71 36.63
CA ASN A 271 5.07 -4.29 36.37
C ASN A 271 4.33 -4.07 35.04
N CYS A 272 4.07 -5.12 34.28
CA CYS A 272 3.36 -5.04 33.01
C CYS A 272 1.86 -5.33 33.22
N VAL A 273 1.02 -4.53 32.58
CA VAL A 273 -0.46 -4.70 32.53
C VAL A 273 -0.90 -4.90 31.08
N PRO A 274 -1.93 -5.69 30.82
CA PRO A 274 -2.45 -5.86 29.46
C PRO A 274 -2.86 -4.52 28.86
N ASP A 275 -2.51 -4.30 27.61
CA ASP A 275 -3.00 -3.16 26.83
C ASP A 275 -4.28 -3.56 26.11
N ASN A 276 -5.36 -2.79 26.34
CA ASN A 276 -6.64 -2.99 25.65
C ASN A 276 -6.79 -2.08 24.42
N ASP A 277 -5.89 -1.10 24.24
CA ASP A 277 -5.89 -0.18 23.10
C ASP A 277 -4.79 -0.59 22.10
N ILE A 278 -5.02 -1.73 21.47
CA ILE A 278 -4.09 -2.35 20.53
C ILE A 278 -4.16 -1.61 19.19
N THR A 279 -3.02 -1.12 18.74
CA THR A 279 -2.91 -0.46 17.42
C THR A 279 -2.62 -1.48 16.32
N LEU A 280 -2.86 -1.07 15.06
CA LEU A 280 -2.49 -1.88 13.90
C LEU A 280 -0.96 -2.10 13.82
N GLU A 281 -0.16 -1.13 14.31
CA GLU A 281 1.28 -1.24 14.39
C GLU A 281 1.72 -2.30 15.41
N ASP A 282 1.09 -2.34 16.59
CA ASP A 282 1.34 -3.38 17.59
C ASP A 282 1.07 -4.78 17.00
N ALA A 283 -0.06 -4.95 16.34
CA ALA A 283 -0.45 -6.22 15.73
C ALA A 283 0.48 -6.63 14.57
N TYR A 284 0.92 -5.66 13.76
CA TYR A 284 1.88 -5.90 12.68
C TYR A 284 3.24 -6.36 13.21
N ILE A 285 3.82 -5.63 14.19
CA ILE A 285 5.11 -5.95 14.78
C ILE A 285 5.04 -7.31 15.49
N TYR A 286 3.95 -7.57 16.23
CA TYR A 286 3.74 -8.87 16.87
C TYR A 286 3.76 -10.01 15.85
N LEU A 287 2.97 -9.91 14.77
CA LEU A 287 2.89 -10.94 13.74
C LEU A 287 4.22 -11.18 13.01
N THR A 288 4.97 -10.10 12.75
CA THR A 288 6.20 -10.19 11.95
C THR A 288 7.40 -10.70 12.74
N ASN A 289 7.36 -10.60 14.08
CA ASN A 289 8.45 -11.04 14.97
C ASN A 289 8.11 -12.34 15.73
N SER A 290 6.88 -12.85 15.60
CA SER A 290 6.47 -14.18 16.08
C SER A 290 6.88 -15.25 15.09
#